data_0ed5a03f15268c98e51f343ce8c8197a
#
_entry.id   0ed5a03f15268c98e51f343ce8c8197a
#
_cell.length_a   1.000
_cell.length_b   1.000
_cell.length_c   1.000
_cell.angle_alpha   90.00
_cell.angle_beta   90.00
_cell.angle_gamma   90.00
#
_symmetry.space_group_name_H-M   'P 1'
#
loop_
_entity.id
_entity.type
_entity.pdbx_description
1 polymer ?
#
loop_
_entity_poly.entity_id
_entity_poly.type
_entity_poly.pdbx_seq_one_letter_code
_entity_poly.pdbx_strand_id
1 'polypeptide(L)'
;MSELIHTCYRIGDLDRSVAFYEALGFEEVGRLPIRDEAINVFMGLPGDGPRLELTHNFGVESYDLGTGYNHIAITADDLDGALANLAEQGIEPEKPPYTVREGGSRLCFVRDPDGYRIELIERNPA
;
A
#
# COMPACT_ATOMS: atom_id res chain seq x y z
N MET A 1 -27.56 4.56 -0.28
CA MET A 1 -26.62 3.59 -0.85
C MET A 1 -25.27 3.77 -0.20
N SER A 2 -24.60 2.67 0.11
CA SER A 2 -23.29 2.73 0.77
C SER A 2 -22.17 2.61 -0.24
N GLU A 3 -21.01 3.16 0.11
CA GLU A 3 -19.77 2.96 -0.66
C GLU A 3 -18.62 2.71 0.31
N LEU A 4 -17.62 1.99 -0.15
CA LEU A 4 -16.41 1.74 0.63
C LEU A 4 -15.50 2.96 0.47
N ILE A 5 -15.22 3.68 1.56
CA ILE A 5 -14.46 4.92 1.46
C ILE A 5 -12.97 4.75 1.75
N HIS A 6 -12.61 3.93 2.73
CA HIS A 6 -11.19 3.68 2.99
C HIS A 6 -10.95 2.38 3.76
N THR A 7 -9.71 1.91 3.69
CA THR A 7 -9.14 0.86 4.54
C THR A 7 -8.10 1.51 5.43
N CYS A 8 -8.04 1.11 6.71
CA CYS A 8 -7.11 1.69 7.66
C CYS A 8 -6.06 0.69 8.10
N TYR A 9 -4.80 1.10 8.09
CA TYR A 9 -3.68 0.33 8.63
C TYR A 9 -3.00 1.08 9.76
N ARG A 10 -2.58 0.35 10.79
CA ARG A 10 -1.71 0.88 11.83
C ARG A 10 -0.26 0.71 11.41
N ILE A 11 0.51 1.78 11.47
CA ILE A 11 1.89 1.81 11.00
C ILE A 11 2.85 2.22 12.12
N GLY A 12 4.08 1.73 12.06
CA GLY A 12 5.09 2.00 13.07
C GLY A 12 5.92 3.24 12.83
N ASP A 13 6.02 3.68 11.58
CA ASP A 13 6.84 4.85 11.21
C ASP A 13 6.17 5.58 10.05
N LEU A 14 5.82 6.84 10.30
CA LEU A 14 5.05 7.64 9.35
C LEU A 14 5.79 7.87 8.03
N ASP A 15 7.01 8.39 8.10
CA ASP A 15 7.77 8.76 6.90
C ASP A 15 8.09 7.53 6.05
N ARG A 16 8.44 6.43 6.69
CA ARG A 16 8.75 5.17 6.02
C ARG A 16 7.54 4.63 5.25
N SER A 17 6.37 4.66 5.87
CA SER A 17 5.14 4.16 5.22
C SER A 17 4.68 5.08 4.11
N VAL A 18 4.71 6.40 4.32
CA VAL A 18 4.35 7.36 3.28
C VAL A 18 5.25 7.19 2.05
N ALA A 19 6.57 7.05 2.26
CA ALA A 19 7.50 6.85 1.15
C ALA A 19 7.20 5.56 0.36
N PHE A 20 6.84 4.48 1.05
CA PHE A 20 6.47 3.24 0.40
C PHE A 20 5.26 3.43 -0.52
N TYR A 21 4.18 4.01 0.01
CA TYR A 21 2.95 4.17 -0.77
C TYR A 21 3.13 5.20 -1.89
N GLU A 22 3.95 6.23 -1.69
CA GLU A 22 4.29 7.15 -2.77
C GLU A 22 5.04 6.45 -3.91
N ALA A 23 5.90 5.49 -3.59
CA ALA A 23 6.61 4.71 -4.61
C ALA A 23 5.64 3.86 -5.44
N LEU A 24 4.46 3.52 -4.91
CA LEU A 24 3.42 2.82 -5.65
C LEU A 24 2.49 3.76 -6.45
N GLY A 25 2.68 5.07 -6.33
CA GLY A 25 1.85 6.05 -7.03
C GLY A 25 0.78 6.71 -6.18
N PHE A 26 0.69 6.39 -4.89
CA PHE A 26 -0.21 7.10 -3.99
C PHE A 26 0.30 8.52 -3.74
N GLU A 27 -0.63 9.40 -3.43
CA GLU A 27 -0.35 10.77 -3.01
C GLU A 27 -0.87 10.97 -1.59
N GLU A 28 -0.14 11.72 -0.79
CA GLU A 28 -0.66 12.12 0.53
C GLU A 28 -1.72 13.20 0.31
N VAL A 29 -2.95 12.91 0.74
CA VAL A 29 -4.09 13.81 0.55
C VAL A 29 -4.27 14.73 1.75
N GLY A 30 -3.97 14.26 2.96
CA GLY A 30 -4.11 15.07 4.15
C GLY A 30 -3.70 14.32 5.41
N ARG A 31 -3.62 15.07 6.51
CA ARG A 31 -3.28 14.52 7.83
C ARG A 31 -4.28 15.01 8.86
N LEU A 32 -4.59 14.16 9.81
CA LEU A 32 -5.50 14.49 10.90
C LEU A 32 -4.90 14.03 12.23
N PRO A 33 -4.38 14.96 13.05
CA PRO A 33 -3.91 14.61 14.38
C PRO A 33 -5.09 14.17 15.26
N ILE A 34 -4.87 13.11 16.03
CA ILE A 34 -5.83 12.61 17.00
C ILE A 34 -5.29 12.94 18.38
N ARG A 35 -5.62 14.13 18.89
CA ARG A 35 -5.09 14.66 20.15
C ARG A 35 -3.55 14.54 20.15
N ASP A 36 -2.97 14.14 21.28
CA ASP A 36 -1.54 13.86 21.42
C ASP A 36 -1.24 12.36 21.41
N GLU A 37 -2.17 11.54 20.86
CA GLU A 37 -2.08 10.08 20.87
C GLU A 37 -1.63 9.50 19.55
N ALA A 38 -2.06 10.09 18.43
CA ALA A 38 -1.85 9.50 17.10
C ALA A 38 -1.96 10.56 16.02
N ILE A 39 -1.58 10.16 14.81
CA ILE A 39 -1.82 10.95 13.61
C ILE A 39 -2.30 10.01 12.50
N ASN A 40 -3.33 10.42 11.77
CA ASN A 40 -3.81 9.73 10.59
C ASN A 40 -3.28 10.44 9.35
N VAL A 41 -2.77 9.66 8.39
CA VAL A 41 -2.38 10.17 7.08
C VAL A 41 -3.27 9.50 6.04
N PHE A 42 -3.88 10.29 5.17
CA PHE A 42 -4.75 9.79 4.12
C PHE A 42 -3.98 9.78 2.82
N MET A 43 -3.93 8.60 2.19
CA MET A 43 -3.23 8.38 0.93
C MET A 43 -4.26 7.99 -0.14
N GLY A 44 -4.08 8.48 -1.36
CA GLY A 44 -4.96 8.15 -2.46
C GLY A 44 -4.21 8.06 -3.78
N LEU A 45 -4.71 7.21 -4.67
CA LEU A 45 -4.24 7.19 -6.05
C LEU A 45 -4.87 8.36 -6.80
N PRO A 46 -4.17 8.94 -7.79
CA PRO A 46 -4.71 10.09 -8.52
C PRO A 46 -6.11 9.82 -9.07
N GLY A 47 -7.04 10.73 -8.77
CA GLY A 47 -8.43 10.63 -9.23
C GLY A 47 -9.34 9.71 -8.45
N ASP A 48 -8.84 9.02 -7.41
CA ASP A 48 -9.61 8.01 -6.70
C ASP A 48 -9.96 8.39 -5.25
N GLY A 49 -9.47 9.50 -4.75
CA GLY A 49 -9.72 9.94 -3.38
C GLY A 49 -8.87 9.21 -2.34
N PRO A 50 -9.02 9.56 -1.07
CA PRO A 50 -8.17 9.03 0.02
C PRO A 50 -8.67 7.69 0.53
N ARG A 51 -8.47 6.62 -0.23
CA ARG A 51 -8.97 5.29 0.10
C ARG A 51 -8.10 4.50 1.07
N LEU A 52 -6.94 5.02 1.42
CA LEU A 52 -6.05 4.38 2.39
C LEU A 52 -5.77 5.34 3.53
N GLU A 53 -6.05 4.90 4.76
CA GLU A 53 -5.76 5.66 5.97
C GLU A 53 -4.65 4.96 6.72
N LEU A 54 -3.58 5.67 7.03
CA LEU A 54 -2.45 5.15 7.80
C LEU A 54 -2.48 5.82 9.18
N THR A 55 -2.62 5.01 10.23
CA THR A 55 -2.66 5.50 11.60
C THR A 55 -1.35 5.21 12.31
N HIS A 56 -0.66 6.26 12.71
CA HIS A 56 0.53 6.13 13.54
C HIS A 56 0.19 6.51 14.98
N ASN A 57 0.19 5.52 15.86
CA ASN A 57 0.04 5.74 17.29
C ASN A 57 1.40 6.05 17.88
N PHE A 58 1.54 7.21 18.52
CA PHE A 58 2.83 7.64 19.04
C PHE A 58 3.37 6.66 20.07
N GLY A 59 4.64 6.30 19.91
CA GLY A 59 5.30 5.35 20.81
C GLY A 59 5.14 3.88 20.43
N VAL A 60 4.35 3.56 19.41
CA VAL A 60 4.17 2.18 18.96
C VAL A 60 4.91 1.98 17.64
N GLU A 61 5.92 1.11 17.64
CA GLU A 61 6.81 0.91 16.48
C GLU A 61 6.45 -0.31 15.64
N SER A 62 5.68 -1.25 16.18
CA SER A 62 5.32 -2.47 15.46
C SER A 62 4.01 -3.04 15.96
N TYR A 63 3.40 -3.88 15.12
CA TYR A 63 2.11 -4.50 15.39
C TYR A 63 2.16 -5.98 15.01
N ASP A 64 1.38 -6.78 15.72
CA ASP A 64 1.14 -8.17 15.34
C ASP A 64 -0.03 -8.16 14.36
N LEU A 65 0.24 -8.50 13.10
CA LEU A 65 -0.78 -8.49 12.04
C LEU A 65 -1.66 -9.73 12.06
N GLY A 66 -1.24 -10.79 12.75
CA GLY A 66 -2.00 -12.03 12.79
C GLY A 66 -2.05 -12.75 11.46
N THR A 67 -3.02 -13.65 11.30
CA THR A 67 -3.15 -14.50 10.12
C THR A 67 -4.48 -14.34 9.37
N GLY A 68 -5.34 -13.44 9.83
CA GLY A 68 -6.66 -13.28 9.24
C GLY A 68 -6.73 -12.33 8.05
N TYR A 69 -5.85 -11.34 8.01
CA TYR A 69 -5.79 -10.38 6.92
C TYR A 69 -4.98 -10.97 5.76
N ASN A 70 -5.40 -10.75 4.52
CA ASN A 70 -4.61 -11.20 3.39
C ASN A 70 -3.94 -10.02 2.66
N HIS A 71 -4.70 -9.21 1.93
CA HIS A 71 -4.10 -8.11 1.16
C HIS A 71 -5.15 -7.12 0.64
N ILE A 72 -4.67 -5.97 0.19
CA ILE A 72 -5.40 -5.11 -0.74
C ILE A 72 -4.71 -5.21 -2.11
N ALA A 73 -5.43 -4.86 -3.16
CA ALA A 73 -4.90 -4.93 -4.52
C ALA A 73 -5.02 -3.57 -5.20
N ILE A 74 -3.99 -3.23 -5.98
CA ILE A 74 -4.00 -2.05 -6.83
C ILE A 74 -3.54 -2.46 -8.23
N THR A 75 -3.94 -1.68 -9.23
CA THR A 75 -3.44 -1.88 -10.58
C THR A 75 -2.10 -1.16 -10.75
N ALA A 76 -1.27 -1.68 -11.62
CA ALA A 76 -0.01 -1.04 -12.00
C ALA A 76 0.07 -1.01 -13.53
N ASP A 77 0.17 0.19 -14.10
CA ASP A 77 0.32 0.34 -15.54
C ASP A 77 1.69 -0.17 -16.01
N ASP A 78 2.69 0.03 -15.18
CA ASP A 78 4.07 -0.41 -15.42
C ASP A 78 4.54 -1.19 -14.18
N LEU A 79 4.27 -2.49 -14.17
CA LEU A 79 4.61 -3.33 -13.03
C LEU A 79 6.11 -3.38 -12.79
N ASP A 80 6.89 -3.52 -13.86
CA ASP A 80 8.35 -3.59 -13.71
C ASP A 80 8.92 -2.27 -13.18
N GLY A 81 8.37 -1.14 -13.64
CA GLY A 81 8.77 0.18 -13.12
C GLY A 81 8.40 0.38 -11.65
N ALA A 82 7.22 -0.08 -11.25
CA ALA A 82 6.81 -0.01 -9.84
C ALA A 82 7.75 -0.82 -8.96
N LEU A 83 8.12 -2.02 -9.40
CA LEU A 83 9.06 -2.86 -8.66
C LEU A 83 10.46 -2.25 -8.59
N ALA A 84 10.90 -1.58 -9.66
CA ALA A 84 12.19 -0.87 -9.65
C ALA A 84 12.19 0.28 -8.62
N ASN A 85 11.09 1.01 -8.51
CA ASN A 85 10.96 2.08 -7.52
C ASN A 85 11.03 1.53 -6.09
N LEU A 86 10.37 0.40 -5.84
CA LEU A 86 10.39 -0.23 -4.53
C LEU A 86 11.78 -0.79 -4.20
N ALA A 87 12.50 -1.31 -5.20
CA ALA A 87 13.84 -1.84 -5.01
C ALA A 87 14.81 -0.74 -4.52
N GLU A 88 14.61 0.50 -4.94
CA GLU A 88 15.39 1.63 -4.44
C GLU A 88 15.23 1.85 -2.94
N GLN A 89 14.12 1.40 -2.37
CA GLN A 89 13.86 1.44 -0.94
C GLN A 89 14.21 0.12 -0.24
N GLY A 90 14.84 -0.81 -0.95
CA GLY A 90 15.18 -2.12 -0.40
C GLY A 90 14.02 -3.09 -0.31
N ILE A 91 12.94 -2.84 -1.03
CA ILE A 91 11.73 -3.69 -1.00
C ILE A 91 11.70 -4.55 -2.25
N GLU A 92 11.64 -5.87 -2.04
CA GLU A 92 11.55 -6.86 -3.09
C GLU A 92 10.19 -7.55 -3.05
N PRO A 93 9.65 -8.01 -4.20
CA PRO A 93 8.41 -8.79 -4.18
C PRO A 93 8.64 -10.15 -3.52
N GLU A 94 7.54 -10.75 -3.04
CA GLU A 94 7.61 -12.09 -2.42
C GLU A 94 8.16 -13.12 -3.40
N LYS A 95 7.82 -12.98 -4.67
CA LYS A 95 8.41 -13.72 -5.78
C LYS A 95 8.25 -12.90 -7.06
N PRO A 96 9.00 -13.23 -8.14
CA PRO A 96 8.86 -12.49 -9.40
C PRO A 96 7.44 -12.48 -9.94
N PRO A 97 7.07 -11.48 -10.74
CA PRO A 97 5.72 -11.43 -11.34
C PRO A 97 5.34 -12.72 -12.04
N TYR A 98 4.08 -13.11 -11.90
CA TYR A 98 3.54 -14.35 -12.46
C TYR A 98 2.08 -14.14 -12.83
N THR A 99 1.51 -15.13 -13.55
CA THR A 99 0.08 -15.16 -13.85
C THR A 99 -0.57 -16.31 -13.09
N VAL A 100 -1.81 -16.09 -12.63
CA VAL A 100 -2.57 -17.12 -11.94
C VAL A 100 -3.23 -18.07 -12.94
N ARG A 101 -3.55 -17.54 -14.13
CA ARG A 101 -4.16 -18.32 -15.20
C ARG A 101 -3.54 -17.92 -16.52
N GLU A 102 -3.55 -18.85 -17.49
CA GLU A 102 -3.06 -18.60 -18.82
C GLU A 102 -3.82 -17.42 -19.47
N GLY A 103 -3.06 -16.48 -20.05
CA GLY A 103 -3.64 -15.30 -20.69
C GLY A 103 -4.07 -14.21 -19.71
N GLY A 104 -3.91 -14.42 -18.41
CA GLY A 104 -4.23 -13.42 -17.40
C GLY A 104 -3.14 -12.36 -17.24
N SER A 105 -3.45 -11.31 -16.51
CA SER A 105 -2.48 -10.26 -16.19
C SER A 105 -1.39 -10.79 -15.26
N ARG A 106 -0.18 -10.26 -15.43
CA ARG A 106 0.87 -10.53 -14.45
C ARG A 106 0.53 -9.82 -13.14
N LEU A 107 0.93 -10.43 -12.05
CA LEU A 107 0.79 -9.84 -10.73
C LEU A 107 1.95 -10.24 -9.84
N CYS A 108 2.11 -9.54 -8.74
CA CYS A 108 3.00 -9.95 -7.66
C CYS A 108 2.54 -9.33 -6.35
N PHE A 109 3.09 -9.83 -5.26
CA PHE A 109 2.83 -9.32 -3.92
C PHE A 109 4.08 -8.69 -3.37
N VAL A 110 3.91 -7.51 -2.77
CA VAL A 110 4.95 -6.85 -1.99
C VAL A 110 4.43 -6.66 -0.57
N ARG A 111 5.34 -6.42 0.36
CA ARG A 111 4.96 -6.09 1.73
C ARG A 111 5.39 -4.67 2.04
N ASP A 112 4.50 -3.91 2.68
CA ASP A 112 4.87 -2.59 3.12
C ASP A 112 5.84 -2.68 4.31
N PRO A 113 6.39 -1.56 4.79
CA PRO A 113 7.38 -1.61 5.89
C PRO A 113 6.89 -2.25 7.18
N ASP A 114 5.58 -2.34 7.39
CA ASP A 114 4.99 -2.98 8.57
C ASP A 114 4.58 -4.43 8.31
N GLY A 115 4.70 -4.90 7.08
CA GLY A 115 4.38 -6.27 6.70
C GLY A 115 3.01 -6.45 6.04
N TYR A 116 2.26 -5.39 5.81
CA TYR A 116 0.97 -5.50 5.10
C TYR A 116 1.21 -5.86 3.64
N ARG A 117 0.50 -6.88 3.16
CA ARG A 117 0.64 -7.36 1.79
C ARG A 117 -0.17 -6.50 0.83
N ILE A 118 0.45 -6.15 -0.28
CA ILE A 118 -0.19 -5.40 -1.36
C ILE A 118 -0.03 -6.22 -2.65
N GLU A 119 -1.14 -6.50 -3.32
CA GLU A 119 -1.10 -7.15 -4.64
C GLU A 119 -1.01 -6.07 -5.71
N LEU A 120 -0.03 -6.22 -6.59
CA LEU A 120 0.13 -5.35 -7.75
C LEU A 120 -0.30 -6.13 -8.98
N ILE A 121 -1.37 -5.68 -9.63
CA ILE A 121 -1.92 -6.34 -10.81
C ILE A 121 -1.63 -5.48 -12.02
N GLU A 122 -0.84 -6.02 -12.96
CA GLU A 122 -0.51 -5.28 -14.18
C GLU A 122 -1.75 -5.04 -15.01
N ARG A 123 -2.02 -3.76 -15.27
CA ARG A 123 -3.11 -3.40 -16.16
C ARG A 123 -2.58 -3.44 -17.59
N ASN A 124 -3.18 -4.32 -18.39
CA ASN A 124 -2.82 -4.44 -19.77
C ASN A 124 -3.36 -3.23 -20.54
N PRO A 125 -2.51 -2.38 -21.12
CA PRO A 125 -3.00 -1.35 -22.00
C PRO A 125 -3.56 -2.05 -23.24
N ALA A 126 -4.81 -1.80 -23.54
CA ALA A 126 -5.49 -2.40 -24.69
C ALA A 126 -4.85 -1.96 -25.98
#